data_d65a7bfa65cb661974b5ad4879986bc0
#
_entry.id   d65a7bfa65cb661974b5ad4879986bc0
#
_cell.length_a   1.000
_cell.length_b   1.000
_cell.length_c   1.000
_cell.angle_alpha   90.00
_cell.angle_beta   90.00
_cell.angle_gamma   90.00
#
_symmetry.space_group_name_H-M   'P 1'
#
loop_
_entity.id
_entity.type
_entity.pdbx_description
1 polymer ?
#
loop_
_entity_poly.entity_id
_entity_poly.type
_entity_poly.pdbx_seq_one_letter_code
_entity_poly.pdbx_strand_id
1 'polypeptide(L)'
;TLYQEANLNKINWMMMLYFGINFILLMFTYVLVYMLEKTFGYVSSITLVELSNINNPILKKLSETCPGTFQHSLQVSILASEAAAKIGANSQLVRTGALYHDIGKMSNPVFFTENQTSVNPHNQLAFDQSAQIIISHVTEGVKIAEKAMLPKAVISFIRTHHGRGKAKYFYNSFKNQY
;
A
#
# COMPACT_ATOMS: atom_id res chain seq x y z
N THR A 1 11.31 -42.44 -41.41
CA THR A 1 11.46 -40.95 -41.39
C THR A 1 10.34 -40.27 -42.17
N LEU A 2 9.85 -40.80 -43.29
CA LEU A 2 8.75 -40.20 -44.09
C LEU A 2 7.37 -40.24 -43.39
N TYR A 3 7.13 -41.17 -42.47
CA TYR A 3 5.88 -41.26 -41.68
C TYR A 3 5.78 -40.18 -40.60
N GLN A 4 6.88 -39.63 -40.14
CA GLN A 4 6.91 -38.55 -39.14
C GLN A 4 6.62 -37.16 -39.77
N GLU A 5 7.05 -36.92 -41.00
CA GLU A 5 6.82 -35.64 -41.70
C GLU A 5 5.37 -35.45 -42.15
N ALA A 6 4.65 -36.54 -42.46
CA ALA A 6 3.24 -36.48 -42.90
C ALA A 6 2.25 -36.08 -41.77
N ASN A 7 2.67 -36.15 -40.50
CA ASN A 7 1.81 -35.82 -39.36
C ASN A 7 1.96 -34.41 -38.81
N LEU A 8 2.99 -33.66 -39.24
CA LEU A 8 3.25 -32.30 -38.80
C LEU A 8 2.23 -31.28 -39.33
N ASN A 9 1.54 -31.60 -40.42
CA ASN A 9 0.55 -30.70 -41.04
C ASN A 9 -0.91 -30.99 -40.66
N LYS A 10 -1.20 -31.99 -39.85
CA LYS A 10 -2.56 -32.21 -39.33
C LYS A 10 -2.72 -31.48 -38.03
N ILE A 11 -3.45 -30.33 -38.04
CA ILE A 11 -3.90 -29.63 -36.83
C ILE A 11 -4.69 -30.63 -35.99
N ASN A 12 -4.16 -30.97 -34.83
CA ASN A 12 -4.85 -31.84 -33.89
C ASN A 12 -5.91 -31.04 -33.12
N TRP A 13 -7.13 -31.03 -33.63
CA TRP A 13 -8.26 -30.32 -33.06
C TRP A 13 -8.52 -30.66 -31.58
N MET A 14 -8.27 -31.91 -31.18
CA MET A 14 -8.39 -32.30 -29.76
C MET A 14 -7.34 -31.61 -28.91
N MET A 15 -6.13 -31.45 -29.38
CA MET A 15 -5.04 -30.75 -28.70
C MET A 15 -5.38 -29.26 -28.58
N MET A 16 -5.90 -28.60 -29.60
CA MET A 16 -6.37 -27.21 -29.56
C MET A 16 -7.54 -27.07 -28.59
N LEU A 17 -8.47 -28.01 -28.54
CA LEU A 17 -9.57 -27.98 -27.58
C LEU A 17 -9.04 -28.06 -26.14
N TYR A 18 -8.09 -28.95 -25.84
CA TYR A 18 -7.48 -29.01 -24.50
C TYR A 18 -6.73 -27.71 -24.12
N PHE A 19 -6.00 -27.11 -25.06
CA PHE A 19 -5.38 -25.81 -24.82
C PHE A 19 -6.41 -24.74 -24.56
N GLY A 20 -7.51 -24.70 -25.31
CA GLY A 20 -8.62 -23.77 -25.09
C GLY A 20 -9.26 -23.93 -23.71
N ILE A 21 -9.56 -25.16 -23.29
CA ILE A 21 -10.10 -25.49 -21.99
C ILE A 21 -9.11 -25.04 -20.86
N ASN A 22 -7.83 -25.39 -20.99
CA ASN A 22 -6.82 -24.96 -20.01
C ASN A 22 -6.71 -23.44 -19.92
N PHE A 23 -6.78 -22.73 -21.04
CA PHE A 23 -6.77 -21.26 -21.03
C PHE A 23 -7.97 -20.68 -20.29
N ILE A 24 -9.17 -21.23 -20.52
CA ILE A 24 -10.40 -20.81 -19.79
C ILE A 24 -10.26 -21.10 -18.29
N LEU A 25 -9.74 -22.27 -17.91
CA LEU A 25 -9.53 -22.62 -16.50
C LEU A 25 -8.50 -21.69 -15.84
N LEU A 26 -7.43 -21.31 -16.54
CA LEU A 26 -6.46 -20.33 -16.04
C LEU A 26 -7.10 -18.96 -15.84
N MET A 27 -7.91 -18.49 -16.78
CA MET A 27 -8.67 -17.24 -16.63
C MET A 27 -9.59 -17.29 -15.40
N PHE A 28 -10.28 -18.41 -15.19
CA PHE A 28 -11.15 -18.61 -14.04
C PHE A 28 -10.39 -18.59 -12.70
N THR A 29 -9.13 -19.02 -12.68
CA THR A 29 -8.29 -19.00 -11.48
C THR A 29 -8.11 -17.58 -10.93
N TYR A 30 -7.93 -16.57 -11.78
CA TYR A 30 -7.82 -15.18 -11.35
C TYR A 30 -9.09 -14.67 -10.66
N VAL A 31 -10.25 -14.99 -11.22
CA VAL A 31 -11.55 -14.64 -10.62
C VAL A 31 -11.72 -15.34 -9.28
N LEU A 32 -11.32 -16.61 -9.19
CA LEU A 32 -11.40 -17.39 -7.95
C LEU A 32 -10.49 -16.81 -6.85
N VAL A 33 -9.24 -16.47 -7.18
CA VAL A 33 -8.31 -15.84 -6.23
C VAL A 33 -8.89 -14.53 -5.70
N TYR A 34 -9.41 -13.67 -6.58
CA TYR A 34 -10.06 -12.42 -6.16
C TYR A 34 -11.25 -12.66 -5.21
N MET A 35 -12.10 -13.64 -5.52
CA MET A 35 -13.23 -14.00 -4.64
C MET A 35 -12.76 -14.51 -3.28
N LEU A 36 -11.72 -15.34 -3.24
CA LEU A 36 -11.14 -15.87 -2.01
C LEU A 36 -10.51 -14.75 -1.16
N GLU A 37 -9.75 -13.86 -1.77
CA GLU A 37 -9.20 -12.69 -1.07
C GLU A 37 -10.29 -11.85 -0.40
N LYS A 38 -11.37 -11.56 -1.16
CA LYS A 38 -12.48 -10.74 -0.66
C LYS A 38 -13.28 -11.43 0.44
N THR A 39 -13.45 -12.75 0.35
CA THR A 39 -14.25 -13.55 1.29
C THR A 39 -13.49 -13.82 2.59
N PHE A 40 -12.23 -14.22 2.49
CA PHE A 40 -11.41 -14.62 3.63
C PHE A 40 -10.53 -13.49 4.20
N GLY A 41 -10.42 -12.37 3.48
CA GLY A 41 -9.70 -11.18 3.97
C GLY A 41 -8.17 -11.31 4.01
N TYR A 42 -7.60 -12.33 3.36
CA TYR A 42 -6.15 -12.38 3.17
C TYR A 42 -5.75 -11.73 1.84
N VAL A 43 -4.46 -11.49 1.65
CA VAL A 43 -3.93 -10.78 0.48
C VAL A 43 -2.92 -11.68 -0.22
N SER A 44 -3.10 -11.90 -1.51
CA SER A 44 -2.16 -12.67 -2.32
C SER A 44 -0.86 -11.90 -2.58
N SER A 45 0.20 -12.62 -2.90
CA SER A 45 1.47 -12.00 -3.30
C SER A 45 1.33 -11.18 -4.57
N ILE A 46 0.43 -11.55 -5.47
CA ILE A 46 0.16 -10.82 -6.72
C ILE A 46 -0.42 -9.44 -6.39
N THR A 47 -1.46 -9.38 -5.56
CA THR A 47 -2.07 -8.11 -5.11
C THR A 47 -1.05 -7.23 -4.38
N LEU A 48 -0.17 -7.80 -3.54
CA LEU A 48 0.86 -7.04 -2.85
C LEU A 48 1.91 -6.46 -3.82
N VAL A 49 2.31 -7.21 -4.85
CA VAL A 49 3.23 -6.72 -5.90
C VAL A 49 2.60 -5.58 -6.69
N GLU A 50 1.34 -5.72 -7.09
CA GLU A 50 0.59 -4.69 -7.81
C GLU A 50 0.45 -3.40 -6.96
N LEU A 51 0.11 -3.52 -5.69
CA LEU A 51 0.01 -2.38 -4.76
C LEU A 51 1.38 -1.73 -4.50
N SER A 52 2.47 -2.48 -4.57
CA SER A 52 3.83 -1.94 -4.39
C SER A 52 4.37 -1.22 -5.63
N ASN A 53 3.64 -1.23 -6.74
CA ASN A 53 4.02 -0.49 -7.94
C ASN A 53 3.85 1.02 -7.70
N ILE A 54 4.94 1.78 -7.86
CA ILE A 54 4.96 3.24 -7.68
C ILE A 54 4.01 4.00 -8.63
N ASN A 55 3.63 3.37 -9.75
CA ASN A 55 2.64 3.92 -10.68
C ASN A 55 1.19 3.68 -10.22
N ASN A 56 0.98 2.99 -9.09
CA ASN A 56 -0.36 2.87 -8.50
C ASN A 56 -0.95 4.28 -8.27
N PRO A 57 -2.22 4.52 -8.63
CA PRO A 57 -2.82 5.85 -8.58
C PRO A 57 -2.68 6.57 -7.23
N ILE A 58 -2.74 5.83 -6.11
CA ILE A 58 -2.59 6.41 -4.76
C ILE A 58 -1.15 6.84 -4.52
N LEU A 59 -0.17 5.97 -4.81
CA LEU A 59 1.25 6.26 -4.61
C LEU A 59 1.72 7.37 -5.55
N LYS A 60 1.23 7.39 -6.78
CA LYS A 60 1.47 8.49 -7.73
C LYS A 60 0.92 9.80 -7.17
N LYS A 61 -0.33 9.82 -6.70
CA LYS A 61 -0.92 11.01 -6.09
C LYS A 61 -0.12 11.44 -4.85
N LEU A 62 0.32 10.49 -4.00
CA LEU A 62 1.17 10.79 -2.85
C LEU A 62 2.48 11.45 -3.28
N SER A 63 3.14 10.95 -4.33
CA SER A 63 4.39 11.51 -4.83
C SER A 63 4.24 12.93 -5.39
N GLU A 64 3.07 13.25 -5.95
CA GLU A 64 2.76 14.57 -6.50
C GLU A 64 2.35 15.58 -5.42
N THR A 65 1.58 15.15 -4.41
CA THR A 65 1.03 16.05 -3.36
C THR A 65 1.91 16.15 -2.13
N CYS A 66 2.64 15.09 -1.78
CA CYS A 66 3.47 14.96 -0.58
C CYS A 66 4.80 14.30 -0.92
N PRO A 67 5.68 14.92 -1.73
CA PRO A 67 6.91 14.28 -2.19
C PRO A 67 7.84 13.87 -1.05
N GLY A 68 7.95 14.65 0.02
CA GLY A 68 8.73 14.30 1.20
C GLY A 68 8.21 13.05 1.91
N THR A 69 6.89 12.96 2.11
CA THR A 69 6.24 11.78 2.70
C THR A 69 6.41 10.55 1.79
N PHE A 70 6.30 10.71 0.47
CA PHE A 70 6.52 9.60 -0.46
C PHE A 70 7.95 9.05 -0.36
N GLN A 71 8.96 9.93 -0.35
CA GLN A 71 10.36 9.53 -0.20
C GLN A 71 10.61 8.83 1.15
N HIS A 72 10.04 9.37 2.24
CA HIS A 72 10.08 8.73 3.54
C HIS A 72 9.47 7.33 3.52
N SER A 73 8.25 7.20 2.99
CA SER A 73 7.55 5.90 2.91
C SER A 73 8.31 4.89 2.07
N LEU A 74 8.98 5.33 1.00
CA LEU A 74 9.80 4.46 0.17
C LEU A 74 11.01 3.92 0.96
N GLN A 75 11.74 4.78 1.69
CA GLN A 75 12.88 4.38 2.52
C GLN A 75 12.45 3.43 3.65
N VAL A 76 11.38 3.78 4.37
CA VAL A 76 10.82 2.93 5.44
C VAL A 76 10.40 1.57 4.89
N SER A 77 9.80 1.52 3.70
CA SER A 77 9.35 0.27 3.10
C SER A 77 10.52 -0.68 2.80
N ILE A 78 11.65 -0.15 2.35
CA ILE A 78 12.87 -0.94 2.09
C ILE A 78 13.42 -1.48 3.41
N LEU A 79 13.68 -0.61 4.39
CA LEU A 79 14.25 -1.00 5.68
C LEU A 79 13.37 -1.99 6.44
N ALA A 80 12.06 -1.72 6.49
CA ALA A 80 11.12 -2.58 7.19
C ALA A 80 10.98 -3.96 6.52
N SER A 81 10.99 -4.01 5.17
CA SER A 81 10.93 -5.28 4.44
C SER A 81 12.17 -6.14 4.65
N GLU A 82 13.37 -5.53 4.71
CA GLU A 82 14.61 -6.23 5.02
C GLU A 82 14.61 -6.78 6.45
N ALA A 83 14.16 -5.98 7.43
CA ALA A 83 13.99 -6.43 8.80
C ALA A 83 13.00 -7.60 8.90
N ALA A 84 11.85 -7.49 8.22
CA ALA A 84 10.85 -8.55 8.17
C ALA A 84 11.40 -9.85 7.59
N ALA A 85 12.19 -9.78 6.51
CA ALA A 85 12.83 -10.95 5.93
C ALA A 85 13.80 -11.65 6.90
N LYS A 86 14.56 -10.87 7.68
CA LYS A 86 15.50 -11.41 8.68
C LYS A 86 14.84 -12.19 9.80
N ILE A 87 13.61 -11.83 10.17
CA ILE A 87 12.84 -12.53 11.21
C ILE A 87 11.84 -13.55 10.66
N GLY A 88 11.88 -13.83 9.33
CA GLY A 88 10.97 -14.78 8.69
C GLY A 88 9.52 -14.31 8.56
N ALA A 89 9.28 -12.98 8.67
CA ALA A 89 7.96 -12.40 8.47
C ALA A 89 7.67 -12.14 6.97
N ASN A 90 6.42 -11.84 6.64
CA ASN A 90 6.02 -11.53 5.26
C ASN A 90 6.57 -10.16 4.83
N SER A 91 7.78 -10.16 4.26
CA SER A 91 8.49 -8.94 3.81
C SER A 91 7.72 -8.16 2.75
N GLN A 92 6.99 -8.84 1.87
CA GLN A 92 6.19 -8.18 0.81
C GLN A 92 5.00 -7.43 1.41
N LEU A 93 4.31 -8.02 2.39
CA LEU A 93 3.22 -7.35 3.10
C LEU A 93 3.73 -6.14 3.89
N VAL A 94 4.86 -6.29 4.59
CA VAL A 94 5.48 -5.19 5.34
C VAL A 94 5.92 -4.06 4.41
N ARG A 95 6.53 -4.39 3.27
CA ARG A 95 6.91 -3.40 2.24
C ARG A 95 5.70 -2.61 1.76
N THR A 96 4.64 -3.32 1.36
CA THR A 96 3.40 -2.69 0.89
C THR A 96 2.77 -1.84 1.98
N GLY A 97 2.61 -2.37 3.19
CA GLY A 97 2.03 -1.63 4.32
C GLY A 97 2.81 -0.35 4.63
N ALA A 98 4.14 -0.41 4.59
CA ALA A 98 5.00 0.75 4.81
C ALA A 98 4.91 1.80 3.70
N LEU A 99 4.67 1.42 2.44
CA LEU A 99 4.43 2.38 1.35
C LEU A 99 3.16 3.21 1.58
N TYR A 100 2.14 2.63 2.21
CA TYR A 100 0.83 3.25 2.39
C TYR A 100 0.61 3.86 3.78
N HIS A 101 1.50 3.64 4.75
CA HIS A 101 1.23 3.98 6.16
C HIS A 101 0.84 5.45 6.37
N ASP A 102 1.39 6.34 5.58
CA ASP A 102 1.29 7.80 5.71
C ASP A 102 0.46 8.49 4.61
N ILE A 103 -0.34 7.74 3.83
CA ILE A 103 -1.13 8.34 2.72
C ILE A 103 -2.12 9.41 3.17
N GLY A 104 -2.52 9.40 4.44
CA GLY A 104 -3.43 10.40 4.98
C GLY A 104 -2.85 11.80 5.09
N LYS A 105 -1.52 11.95 5.05
CA LYS A 105 -0.84 13.26 5.00
C LYS A 105 -1.21 14.06 3.74
N MET A 106 -1.71 13.39 2.69
CA MET A 106 -2.24 14.06 1.50
C MET A 106 -3.42 15.01 1.79
N SER A 107 -4.11 14.83 2.91
CA SER A 107 -5.22 15.71 3.27
C SER A 107 -4.75 17.09 3.74
N ASN A 108 -3.56 17.17 4.34
CA ASN A 108 -3.00 18.40 4.89
C ASN A 108 -1.46 18.44 4.74
N PRO A 109 -0.91 18.44 3.51
CA PRO A 109 0.52 18.25 3.24
C PRO A 109 1.45 19.22 3.98
N VAL A 110 1.07 20.49 4.00
CA VAL A 110 1.90 21.60 4.54
C VAL A 110 2.12 21.54 6.06
N PHE A 111 1.33 20.75 6.77
CA PHE A 111 1.48 20.56 8.22
C PHE A 111 2.55 19.52 8.58
N PHE A 112 3.08 18.79 7.62
CA PHE A 112 4.13 17.78 7.85
C PHE A 112 5.48 18.33 7.38
N THR A 113 6.45 18.35 8.30
CA THR A 113 7.75 19.02 8.12
C THR A 113 8.50 18.60 6.88
N GLU A 114 8.39 17.34 6.50
CA GLU A 114 9.02 16.79 5.30
C GLU A 114 8.44 17.33 3.97
N ASN A 115 7.26 17.98 4.02
CA ASN A 115 6.61 18.58 2.85
C ASN A 115 6.57 20.13 2.94
N GLN A 116 7.08 20.74 4.02
CA GLN A 116 7.10 22.19 4.18
C GLN A 116 8.16 22.83 3.30
N THR A 117 7.84 24.03 2.75
CA THR A 117 8.76 24.77 1.87
C THR A 117 9.33 26.03 2.52
N SER A 118 8.57 26.77 3.31
CA SER A 118 9.04 28.07 3.84
C SER A 118 8.46 28.46 5.19
N VAL A 119 7.17 28.27 5.42
CA VAL A 119 6.47 28.70 6.65
C VAL A 119 5.85 27.48 7.32
N ASN A 120 6.10 27.35 8.64
CA ASN A 120 5.46 26.30 9.42
C ASN A 120 4.06 26.78 9.85
N PRO A 121 2.97 26.18 9.31
CA PRO A 121 1.61 26.61 9.63
C PRO A 121 1.21 26.35 11.09
N HIS A 122 1.91 25.46 11.79
CA HIS A 122 1.70 25.22 13.22
C HIS A 122 2.02 26.43 14.11
N ASN A 123 2.83 27.39 13.62
CA ASN A 123 3.15 28.61 14.37
C ASN A 123 1.94 29.53 14.58
N GLN A 124 0.87 29.33 13.81
CA GLN A 124 -0.36 30.14 13.88
C GLN A 124 -1.51 29.40 14.59
N LEU A 125 -1.26 28.18 15.10
CA LEU A 125 -2.26 27.34 15.72
C LEU A 125 -1.95 27.07 17.18
N ALA A 126 -2.99 26.82 17.96
CA ALA A 126 -2.84 26.28 19.31
C ALA A 126 -2.24 24.85 19.26
N PHE A 127 -1.55 24.44 20.32
CA PHE A 127 -0.85 23.15 20.35
C PHE A 127 -1.80 21.95 20.26
N ASP A 128 -2.98 22.05 20.82
CA ASP A 128 -4.03 21.03 20.72
C ASP A 128 -4.57 20.89 19.29
N GLN A 129 -4.80 22.00 18.60
CA GLN A 129 -5.21 22.01 17.19
C GLN A 129 -4.13 21.39 16.31
N SER A 130 -2.88 21.77 16.52
CA SER A 130 -1.72 21.20 15.83
C SER A 130 -1.61 19.70 16.05
N ALA A 131 -1.79 19.23 17.28
CA ALA A 131 -1.78 17.81 17.61
C ALA A 131 -2.92 17.05 16.90
N GLN A 132 -4.13 17.63 16.88
CA GLN A 132 -5.28 17.04 16.19
C GLN A 132 -5.03 16.87 14.68
N ILE A 133 -4.45 17.89 14.03
CA ILE A 133 -4.09 17.81 12.60
C ILE A 133 -3.09 16.69 12.35
N ILE A 134 -2.03 16.63 13.17
CA ILE A 134 -1.02 15.56 13.03
C ILE A 134 -1.64 14.19 13.22
N ILE A 135 -2.47 13.99 14.26
CA ILE A 135 -3.08 12.68 14.54
C ILE A 135 -4.11 12.31 13.48
N SER A 136 -4.80 13.29 12.90
CA SER A 136 -5.87 13.05 11.92
C SER A 136 -5.41 12.34 10.65
N HIS A 137 -4.09 12.38 10.30
CA HIS A 137 -3.62 11.69 9.10
C HIS A 137 -3.89 10.17 9.14
N VAL A 138 -3.92 9.56 10.32
CA VAL A 138 -4.26 8.14 10.47
C VAL A 138 -5.70 7.89 10.02
N THR A 139 -6.65 8.68 10.52
CA THR A 139 -8.08 8.54 10.17
C THR A 139 -8.34 8.91 8.72
N GLU A 140 -7.70 9.95 8.21
CA GLU A 140 -7.80 10.34 6.80
C GLU A 140 -7.15 9.28 5.87
N GLY A 141 -6.02 8.71 6.27
CA GLY A 141 -5.38 7.62 5.56
C GLY A 141 -6.26 6.38 5.47
N VAL A 142 -6.93 6.01 6.55
CA VAL A 142 -7.91 4.90 6.55
C VAL A 142 -9.06 5.19 5.60
N LYS A 143 -9.64 6.40 5.62
CA LYS A 143 -10.72 6.78 4.68
C LYS A 143 -10.28 6.68 3.21
N ILE A 144 -9.08 7.17 2.89
CA ILE A 144 -8.51 7.09 1.53
C ILE A 144 -8.36 5.63 1.13
N ALA A 145 -7.81 4.79 2.01
CA ALA A 145 -7.57 3.38 1.76
C ALA A 145 -8.87 2.58 1.58
N GLU A 146 -9.88 2.82 2.41
CA GLU A 146 -11.20 2.19 2.32
C GLU A 146 -11.92 2.59 1.02
N LYS A 147 -11.87 3.89 0.66
CA LYS A 147 -12.44 4.37 -0.61
C LYS A 147 -11.77 3.72 -1.82
N ALA A 148 -10.48 3.45 -1.74
CA ALA A 148 -9.71 2.77 -2.78
C ALA A 148 -9.79 1.23 -2.69
N MET A 149 -10.60 0.71 -1.78
CA MET A 149 -10.77 -0.73 -1.54
C MET A 149 -9.47 -1.49 -1.28
N LEU A 150 -8.50 -0.85 -0.61
CA LEU A 150 -7.26 -1.51 -0.22
C LEU A 150 -7.54 -2.69 0.73
N PRO A 151 -6.72 -3.74 0.70
CA PRO A 151 -6.85 -4.88 1.59
C PRO A 151 -6.80 -4.46 3.07
N LYS A 152 -7.60 -5.12 3.92
CA LYS A 152 -7.65 -4.85 5.36
C LYS A 152 -6.27 -4.96 6.04
N ALA A 153 -5.42 -5.87 5.57
CA ALA A 153 -4.06 -6.01 6.07
C ALA A 153 -3.24 -4.74 5.84
N VAL A 154 -3.34 -4.09 4.66
CA VAL A 154 -2.65 -2.82 4.37
C VAL A 154 -3.27 -1.68 5.19
N ILE A 155 -4.60 -1.60 5.29
CA ILE A 155 -5.30 -0.61 6.14
C ILE A 155 -4.85 -0.71 7.60
N SER A 156 -4.57 -1.92 8.08
CA SER A 156 -4.07 -2.13 9.44
C SER A 156 -2.73 -1.42 9.68
N PHE A 157 -1.81 -1.41 8.72
CA PHE A 157 -0.56 -0.63 8.83
C PHE A 157 -0.85 0.86 9.00
N ILE A 158 -1.75 1.43 8.20
CA ILE A 158 -2.14 2.85 8.31
C ILE A 158 -2.71 3.14 9.70
N ARG A 159 -3.54 2.25 10.22
CA ARG A 159 -4.23 2.43 11.50
C ARG A 159 -3.30 2.30 12.70
N THR A 160 -2.26 1.47 12.62
CA THR A 160 -1.50 1.03 13.80
C THR A 160 -0.04 1.47 13.84
N HIS A 161 0.49 2.10 12.78
CA HIS A 161 1.92 2.43 12.70
C HIS A 161 2.45 3.35 13.81
N HIS A 162 1.59 4.17 14.41
CA HIS A 162 1.94 4.96 15.59
C HIS A 162 1.74 4.23 16.92
N GLY A 163 1.14 3.04 16.91
CA GLY A 163 0.82 2.29 18.11
C GLY A 163 -0.05 3.11 19.08
N ARG A 164 0.47 3.32 20.30
CA ARG A 164 -0.13 4.19 21.32
C ARG A 164 0.66 5.50 21.49
N GLY A 165 1.42 5.91 20.50
CA GLY A 165 2.23 7.11 20.52
C GLY A 165 1.39 8.38 20.66
N LYS A 166 1.90 9.35 21.43
CA LYS A 166 1.32 10.70 21.53
C LYS A 166 2.09 11.63 20.59
N ALA A 167 1.46 12.71 20.13
CA ALA A 167 2.14 13.83 19.47
C ALA A 167 3.00 14.59 20.52
N LYS A 168 4.15 13.95 20.91
CA LYS A 168 4.94 14.33 22.10
C LYS A 168 5.36 15.79 22.11
N TYR A 169 5.75 16.34 20.96
CA TYR A 169 6.14 17.75 20.88
C TYR A 169 5.01 18.67 21.33
N PHE A 170 3.85 18.55 20.72
CA PHE A 170 2.69 19.41 21.06
C PHE A 170 2.16 19.14 22.46
N TYR A 171 2.16 17.87 22.89
CA TYR A 171 1.76 17.50 24.25
C TYR A 171 2.66 18.15 25.31
N ASN A 172 3.99 18.09 25.14
CA ASN A 172 4.93 18.67 26.08
C ASN A 172 4.89 20.20 26.03
N SER A 173 4.75 20.80 24.84
CA SER A 173 4.62 22.25 24.69
C SER A 173 3.35 22.79 25.38
N PHE A 174 2.23 22.10 25.19
CA PHE A 174 0.98 22.42 25.90
C PHE A 174 1.16 22.34 27.43
N LYS A 175 1.74 21.24 27.95
CA LYS A 175 1.97 21.04 29.38
C LYS A 175 2.91 22.08 29.98
N ASN A 176 3.87 22.60 29.21
CA ASN A 176 4.82 23.62 29.71
C ASN A 176 4.25 25.03 29.64
N GLN A 177 3.16 25.25 28.94
CA GLN A 177 2.49 26.56 28.83
C GLN A 177 1.43 26.78 29.92
N TYR A 178 0.91 25.70 30.47
CA TYR A 178 -0.11 25.66 31.55
C TYR A 178 0.39 24.86 32.74
#